data_ec86041e174807fe21d98d53a11cc45d
#
_entry.id   ec86041e174807fe21d98d53a11cc45d
#
_cell.length_a   1.000
_cell.length_b   1.000
_cell.length_c   1.000
_cell.angle_alpha   90.00
_cell.angle_beta   90.00
_cell.angle_gamma   90.00
#
_symmetry.space_group_name_H-M   'P 1'
#
loop_
_entity.id
_entity.type
_entity.pdbx_description
1 polymer ?
#
loop_
_entity_poly.entity_id
_entity_poly.type
_entity_poly.pdbx_seq_one_letter_code
_entity_poly.pdbx_strand_id
1 'polypeptide(L)'
;MVKIIKFFLFDDLNYRINYTSDGVDKKISSIIVSLFLSYFVKGIKSGILYKKIEDKHLILRVDYEEEEKQYVVQFVYVDSLDDYPIKIMYESGFIDSDFKHQDYQDLEFETLSRYMKSIDGQGFRQMVSGLFRSKYYNSSIRIRGHAKELLLWIGIVQTVFPIELAQSVSFKVENYSNGMGMASISISDNIVDVRYRFSLEGDNSNVEQYKFTSMLERHYLVPSTNLEAFFLFATHFDYKVLDERIEDIYNIYMISRLGLGDYEYSDVKVAFDTLEEIGSKEAKRIVILNMLKVIDKLTTEIDIKFFKLIIGFSFRAAKEMESLFINEMC
;
A
#
# COMPACT_ATOMS: atom_id res chain seq x y z
N MET A 1 -14.93 3.22 -18.48
CA MET A 1 -16.14 2.38 -18.74
C MET A 1 -16.04 1.09 -17.95
N VAL A 2 -17.09 0.74 -17.20
CA VAL A 2 -17.12 -0.50 -16.38
C VAL A 2 -17.40 -1.70 -17.28
N LYS A 3 -16.54 -2.72 -17.24
CA LYS A 3 -16.73 -3.97 -17.99
C LYS A 3 -16.88 -5.13 -17.02
N ILE A 4 -17.94 -5.92 -17.21
CA ILE A 4 -18.33 -7.01 -16.33
C ILE A 4 -18.28 -8.33 -17.11
N ILE A 5 -17.69 -9.35 -16.50
CA ILE A 5 -17.69 -10.72 -16.99
C ILE A 5 -18.11 -11.61 -15.84
N LYS A 6 -19.08 -12.51 -16.11
CA LYS A 6 -19.48 -13.57 -15.19
C LYS A 6 -19.28 -14.92 -15.88
N PHE A 7 -18.65 -15.85 -15.20
CA PHE A 7 -18.45 -17.19 -15.73
C PHE A 7 -18.55 -18.24 -14.62
N PHE A 8 -18.83 -19.46 -15.01
CA PHE A 8 -18.77 -20.63 -14.17
C PHE A 8 -17.49 -21.39 -14.45
N LEU A 9 -16.81 -21.83 -13.41
CA LEU A 9 -15.66 -22.72 -13.50
C LEU A 9 -16.01 -24.02 -12.79
N PHE A 10 -15.93 -25.14 -13.50
CA PHE A 10 -16.20 -26.46 -13.00
C PHE A 10 -14.94 -27.13 -12.39
N ASP A 11 -15.14 -28.15 -11.60
CA ASP A 11 -14.05 -28.88 -10.91
C ASP A 11 -12.98 -29.46 -11.85
N ASP A 12 -13.35 -29.76 -13.11
CA ASP A 12 -12.44 -30.24 -14.16
C ASP A 12 -11.68 -29.13 -14.89
N LEU A 13 -11.75 -27.89 -14.38
CA LEU A 13 -11.14 -26.67 -14.94
C LEU A 13 -11.75 -26.23 -16.29
N ASN A 14 -12.85 -26.82 -16.74
CA ASN A 14 -13.65 -26.28 -17.80
C ASN A 14 -14.41 -25.03 -17.33
N TYR A 15 -14.62 -24.06 -18.19
CA TYR A 15 -15.37 -22.87 -17.85
C TYR A 15 -16.45 -22.55 -18.88
N ARG A 16 -17.50 -21.89 -18.41
CA ARG A 16 -18.58 -21.38 -19.25
C ARG A 16 -18.84 -19.91 -18.92
N ILE A 17 -18.68 -19.04 -19.91
CA ILE A 17 -19.04 -17.64 -19.78
C ILE A 17 -20.57 -17.54 -19.77
N ASN A 18 -21.11 -16.98 -18.68
CA ASN A 18 -22.54 -16.80 -18.50
C ASN A 18 -23.00 -15.41 -18.97
N TYR A 19 -22.18 -14.38 -18.71
CA TYR A 19 -22.50 -13.01 -19.05
C TYR A 19 -21.24 -12.20 -19.36
N THR A 20 -21.33 -11.33 -20.37
CA THR A 20 -20.37 -10.30 -20.67
C THR A 20 -21.09 -9.00 -20.96
N SER A 21 -20.61 -7.88 -20.40
CA SER A 21 -21.12 -6.57 -20.81
C SER A 21 -20.63 -6.21 -22.21
N ASP A 22 -21.30 -5.24 -22.84
CA ASP A 22 -20.92 -4.75 -24.15
C ASP A 22 -19.46 -4.27 -24.20
N GLY A 23 -18.79 -4.57 -25.31
CA GLY A 23 -17.41 -4.16 -25.53
C GLY A 23 -16.33 -5.02 -24.87
N VAL A 24 -16.68 -6.18 -24.30
CA VAL A 24 -15.71 -7.17 -23.82
C VAL A 24 -15.29 -8.08 -24.98
N ASP A 25 -14.00 -8.06 -25.31
CA ASP A 25 -13.41 -8.97 -26.30
C ASP A 25 -13.24 -10.39 -25.71
N LYS A 26 -13.44 -11.43 -26.56
CA LYS A 26 -13.19 -12.82 -26.21
C LYS A 26 -11.75 -13.08 -25.74
N LYS A 27 -10.77 -12.33 -26.29
CA LYS A 27 -9.37 -12.41 -25.89
C LYS A 27 -9.20 -11.95 -24.43
N ILE A 28 -9.89 -10.87 -24.03
CA ILE A 28 -9.89 -10.39 -22.65
C ILE A 28 -10.48 -11.45 -21.72
N SER A 29 -11.59 -12.06 -22.10
CA SER A 29 -12.22 -13.12 -21.31
C SER A 29 -11.28 -14.30 -21.03
N SER A 30 -10.49 -14.74 -22.01
CA SER A 30 -9.51 -15.82 -21.81
C SER A 30 -8.35 -15.44 -20.91
N ILE A 31 -7.87 -14.19 -21.01
CA ILE A 31 -6.83 -13.65 -20.10
C ILE A 31 -7.34 -13.63 -18.67
N ILE A 32 -8.58 -13.20 -18.46
CA ILE A 32 -9.22 -13.15 -17.14
C ILE A 32 -9.35 -14.52 -16.50
N VAL A 33 -9.79 -15.52 -17.27
CA VAL A 33 -9.87 -16.91 -16.77
C VAL A 33 -8.48 -17.42 -16.41
N SER A 34 -7.47 -17.17 -17.24
CA SER A 34 -6.09 -17.56 -16.93
C SER A 34 -5.56 -16.88 -15.66
N LEU A 35 -5.86 -15.61 -15.47
CA LEU A 35 -5.53 -14.88 -14.25
C LEU A 35 -6.24 -15.49 -13.05
N PHE A 36 -7.54 -15.77 -13.12
CA PHE A 36 -8.27 -16.42 -12.04
C PHE A 36 -7.62 -17.74 -11.63
N LEU A 37 -7.33 -18.61 -12.59
CA LEU A 37 -6.70 -19.92 -12.34
C LEU A 37 -5.32 -19.79 -11.69
N SER A 38 -4.59 -18.70 -11.98
CA SER A 38 -3.28 -18.44 -11.37
C SER A 38 -3.37 -17.88 -9.96
N TYR A 39 -4.47 -17.22 -9.60
CA TYR A 39 -4.61 -16.51 -8.32
C TYR A 39 -5.35 -17.30 -7.24
N PHE A 40 -6.27 -18.18 -7.60
CA PHE A 40 -7.07 -18.91 -6.62
C PHE A 40 -6.69 -20.39 -6.56
N VAL A 41 -6.59 -20.88 -5.33
CA VAL A 41 -6.27 -22.27 -5.04
C VAL A 41 -7.58 -23.08 -4.99
N LYS A 42 -7.54 -24.33 -5.45
CA LYS A 42 -8.65 -25.27 -5.33
C LYS A 42 -9.05 -25.47 -3.85
N GLY A 43 -10.35 -25.47 -3.57
CA GLY A 43 -10.89 -25.68 -2.21
C GLY A 43 -11.21 -24.41 -1.42
N ILE A 44 -11.18 -23.24 -2.06
CA ILE A 44 -11.74 -22.02 -1.45
C ILE A 44 -13.27 -22.10 -1.45
N LYS A 45 -13.91 -21.56 -0.40
CA LYS A 45 -15.35 -21.38 -0.33
C LYS A 45 -15.77 -20.09 -1.02
N SER A 46 -15.05 -19.03 -0.75
CA SER A 46 -15.26 -17.72 -1.37
C SER A 46 -13.96 -16.92 -1.39
N GLY A 47 -13.87 -15.94 -2.27
CA GLY A 47 -12.69 -15.09 -2.34
C GLY A 47 -12.94 -13.80 -3.07
N ILE A 48 -12.10 -12.82 -2.79
CA ILE A 48 -12.07 -11.54 -3.47
C ILE A 48 -10.63 -11.21 -3.87
N LEU A 49 -10.47 -10.54 -5.00
CA LEU A 49 -9.18 -10.06 -5.50
C LEU A 49 -9.35 -8.63 -5.99
N TYR A 50 -8.40 -7.79 -5.63
CA TYR A 50 -8.14 -6.54 -6.33
C TYR A 50 -6.72 -6.56 -6.90
N LYS A 51 -6.59 -6.11 -8.15
CA LYS A 51 -5.30 -5.94 -8.79
C LYS A 51 -5.32 -4.80 -9.78
N LYS A 52 -4.28 -3.98 -9.78
CA LYS A 52 -4.00 -3.02 -10.85
C LYS A 52 -3.08 -3.67 -11.89
N ILE A 53 -3.46 -3.63 -13.15
CA ILE A 53 -2.63 -4.08 -14.28
C ILE A 53 -2.54 -2.92 -15.26
N GLU A 54 -1.35 -2.37 -15.43
CA GLU A 54 -1.13 -1.14 -16.16
C GLU A 54 -2.05 -0.03 -15.65
N ASP A 55 -2.91 0.52 -16.50
CA ASP A 55 -3.86 1.58 -16.13
C ASP A 55 -5.27 1.05 -15.79
N LYS A 56 -5.43 -0.27 -15.61
CA LYS A 56 -6.74 -0.88 -15.35
C LYS A 56 -6.84 -1.49 -13.98
N HIS A 57 -8.00 -1.32 -13.36
CA HIS A 57 -8.31 -1.87 -12.04
C HIS A 57 -9.21 -3.09 -12.20
N LEU A 58 -8.74 -4.21 -11.67
CA LEU A 58 -9.42 -5.49 -11.70
C LEU A 58 -9.98 -5.82 -10.34
N ILE A 59 -11.28 -6.10 -10.29
CA ILE A 59 -11.98 -6.57 -9.10
C ILE A 59 -12.59 -7.91 -9.44
N LEU A 60 -12.33 -8.92 -8.62
CA LEU A 60 -12.85 -10.25 -8.82
C LEU A 60 -13.45 -10.78 -7.52
N ARG A 61 -14.59 -11.44 -7.64
CA ARG A 61 -15.20 -12.24 -6.61
C ARG A 61 -15.42 -13.65 -7.12
N VAL A 62 -15.18 -14.62 -6.25
CA VAL A 62 -15.45 -16.03 -6.51
C VAL A 62 -16.21 -16.61 -5.33
N ASP A 63 -17.23 -17.41 -5.63
CA ASP A 63 -18.02 -18.18 -4.66
C ASP A 63 -18.12 -19.63 -5.15
N TYR A 64 -17.99 -20.61 -4.27
CA TYR A 64 -18.18 -22.01 -4.58
C TYR A 64 -19.62 -22.44 -4.27
N GLU A 65 -20.32 -22.94 -5.27
CA GLU A 65 -21.64 -23.53 -5.15
C GLU A 65 -21.52 -25.05 -4.93
N GLU A 66 -21.76 -25.49 -3.69
CA GLU A 66 -21.59 -26.91 -3.31
C GLU A 66 -22.54 -27.86 -4.06
N GLU A 67 -23.80 -27.41 -4.30
CA GLU A 67 -24.82 -28.20 -4.97
C GLU A 67 -24.44 -28.49 -6.44
N GLU A 68 -23.95 -27.48 -7.13
CA GLU A 68 -23.60 -27.54 -8.55
C GLU A 68 -22.14 -27.96 -8.79
N LYS A 69 -21.32 -28.05 -7.70
CA LYS A 69 -19.87 -28.31 -7.73
C LYS A 69 -19.11 -27.42 -8.71
N GLN A 70 -19.42 -26.13 -8.64
CA GLN A 70 -18.84 -25.14 -9.53
C GLN A 70 -18.45 -23.87 -8.77
N TYR A 71 -17.53 -23.12 -9.34
CA TYR A 71 -17.23 -21.76 -8.90
C TYR A 71 -18.01 -20.75 -9.76
N VAL A 72 -18.71 -19.85 -9.12
CA VAL A 72 -19.29 -18.66 -9.75
C VAL A 72 -18.28 -17.53 -9.63
N VAL A 73 -17.81 -17.02 -10.76
CA VAL A 73 -16.80 -15.98 -10.81
C VAL A 73 -17.39 -14.73 -11.44
N GLN A 74 -17.38 -13.65 -10.68
CA GLN A 74 -17.74 -12.33 -11.15
C GLN A 74 -16.49 -11.46 -11.24
N PHE A 75 -16.29 -10.88 -12.40
CA PHE A 75 -15.14 -10.07 -12.71
C PHE A 75 -15.59 -8.69 -13.20
N VAL A 76 -14.98 -7.67 -12.64
CA VAL A 76 -15.19 -6.28 -13.07
C VAL A 76 -13.83 -5.67 -13.36
N TYR A 77 -13.73 -4.96 -14.47
CA TYR A 77 -12.57 -4.11 -14.67
C TYR A 77 -12.98 -2.72 -15.16
N VAL A 78 -12.25 -1.72 -14.70
CA VAL A 78 -12.49 -0.31 -14.96
C VAL A 78 -11.19 0.41 -15.28
N ASP A 79 -11.31 1.50 -16.02
CA ASP A 79 -10.14 2.31 -16.43
C ASP A 79 -9.67 3.22 -15.27
N SER A 80 -10.57 3.59 -14.35
CA SER A 80 -10.25 4.42 -13.17
C SER A 80 -11.13 4.08 -11.99
N LEU A 81 -10.63 4.31 -10.80
CA LEU A 81 -11.39 4.27 -9.55
C LEU A 81 -11.30 5.64 -8.88
N ASP A 82 -12.44 6.11 -8.38
CA ASP A 82 -12.57 7.44 -7.76
C ASP A 82 -12.34 7.40 -6.24
N ASP A 83 -12.20 6.19 -5.66
CA ASP A 83 -11.99 5.97 -4.22
C ASP A 83 -11.06 4.76 -3.98
N TYR A 84 -10.85 4.41 -2.73
CA TYR A 84 -10.06 3.25 -2.31
C TYR A 84 -10.67 1.95 -2.84
N PRO A 85 -9.88 1.04 -3.41
CA PRO A 85 -10.39 -0.19 -4.00
C PRO A 85 -11.28 -1.00 -3.06
N ILE A 86 -10.86 -1.15 -1.81
CA ILE A 86 -11.64 -1.91 -0.82
C ILE A 86 -12.97 -1.23 -0.49
N LYS A 87 -13.02 0.11 -0.41
CA LYS A 87 -14.23 0.86 -0.14
C LYS A 87 -15.24 0.68 -1.28
N ILE A 88 -14.79 0.81 -2.52
CA ILE A 88 -15.63 0.56 -3.71
C ILE A 88 -16.21 -0.85 -3.69
N MET A 89 -15.40 -1.86 -3.36
CA MET A 89 -15.85 -3.26 -3.27
C MET A 89 -16.88 -3.44 -2.15
N TYR A 90 -16.72 -2.74 -1.05
CA TYR A 90 -17.60 -2.78 0.11
C TYR A 90 -18.98 -2.16 -0.18
N GLU A 91 -18.99 -1.03 -0.89
CA GLU A 91 -20.22 -0.28 -1.24
C GLU A 91 -20.96 -0.89 -2.44
N SER A 92 -20.24 -1.46 -3.41
CA SER A 92 -20.81 -2.01 -4.65
C SER A 92 -21.50 -3.36 -4.49
N GLY A 93 -21.49 -3.95 -3.28
CA GLY A 93 -22.07 -5.27 -3.02
C GLY A 93 -21.19 -6.44 -3.46
N PHE A 94 -19.93 -6.22 -3.83
CA PHE A 94 -18.93 -7.27 -4.00
C PHE A 94 -18.60 -7.99 -2.69
N ILE A 95 -18.74 -7.29 -1.57
CA ILE A 95 -18.52 -7.79 -0.23
C ILE A 95 -19.87 -7.97 0.44
N ASP A 96 -20.23 -9.20 0.75
CA ASP A 96 -21.48 -9.58 1.41
C ASP A 96 -21.28 -9.87 2.91
N SER A 97 -22.32 -10.44 3.53
CA SER A 97 -22.34 -10.78 4.95
C SER A 97 -21.23 -11.75 5.39
N ASP A 98 -20.69 -12.57 4.48
CA ASP A 98 -19.60 -13.50 4.78
C ASP A 98 -18.29 -12.77 5.08
N PHE A 99 -18.13 -11.59 4.50
CA PHE A 99 -16.96 -10.76 4.65
C PHE A 99 -17.19 -9.49 5.48
N LYS A 100 -18.45 -9.03 5.69
CA LYS A 100 -18.76 -7.84 6.50
C LYS A 100 -18.75 -8.15 7.99
N HIS A 101 -18.06 -7.33 8.77
CA HIS A 101 -18.06 -7.44 10.22
C HIS A 101 -19.38 -6.86 10.78
N GLN A 102 -19.96 -7.51 11.81
CA GLN A 102 -21.27 -7.09 12.36
C GLN A 102 -21.23 -5.69 13.00
N ASP A 103 -20.13 -5.36 13.67
CA ASP A 103 -19.98 -4.11 14.41
C ASP A 103 -19.34 -2.98 13.58
N TYR A 104 -18.83 -3.29 12.40
CA TYR A 104 -18.11 -2.36 11.50
C TYR A 104 -18.73 -2.48 10.11
N GLN A 105 -19.80 -1.68 9.86
CA GLN A 105 -20.62 -1.82 8.66
C GLN A 105 -20.15 -1.02 7.46
N ASP A 106 -19.19 -0.13 7.67
CA ASP A 106 -18.59 0.71 6.63
C ASP A 106 -17.06 0.77 6.80
N LEU A 107 -16.37 1.41 5.89
CA LEU A 107 -14.92 1.64 5.92
C LEU A 107 -14.59 3.13 6.05
N GLU A 108 -15.47 3.90 6.67
CA GLU A 108 -15.19 5.30 6.98
C GLU A 108 -14.12 5.43 8.07
N PHE A 109 -13.46 6.57 8.10
CA PHE A 109 -12.33 6.81 9.00
C PHE A 109 -12.67 6.57 10.47
N GLU A 110 -13.85 7.01 10.92
CA GLU A 110 -14.32 6.84 12.30
C GLU A 110 -14.50 5.37 12.66
N THR A 111 -15.04 4.58 11.74
CA THR A 111 -15.22 3.14 11.89
C THR A 111 -13.87 2.42 11.97
N LEU A 112 -12.96 2.72 11.06
CA LEU A 112 -11.61 2.16 11.05
C LEU A 112 -10.80 2.60 12.27
N SER A 113 -10.92 3.85 12.70
CA SER A 113 -10.28 4.36 13.92
C SER A 113 -10.78 3.64 15.19
N ARG A 114 -12.08 3.36 15.27
CA ARG A 114 -12.65 2.59 16.37
C ARG A 114 -12.11 1.15 16.38
N TYR A 115 -12.01 0.52 15.22
CA TYR A 115 -11.42 -0.82 15.11
C TYR A 115 -9.94 -0.80 15.48
N MET A 116 -9.16 0.15 15.00
CA MET A 116 -7.74 0.32 15.36
C MET A 116 -7.51 0.46 16.87
N LYS A 117 -8.40 1.15 17.57
CA LYS A 117 -8.33 1.28 19.03
C LYS A 117 -8.63 -0.02 19.77
N SER A 118 -9.29 -0.97 19.14
CA SER A 118 -9.65 -2.27 19.70
C SER A 118 -8.60 -3.36 19.49
N ILE A 119 -7.61 -3.12 18.61
CA ILE A 119 -6.59 -4.09 18.23
C ILE A 119 -5.20 -3.67 18.73
N ASP A 120 -4.26 -4.62 18.67
CA ASP A 120 -2.87 -4.33 18.99
C ASP A 120 -2.17 -3.54 17.88
N GLY A 121 -1.71 -2.32 18.19
CA GLY A 121 -0.97 -1.47 17.27
C GLY A 121 0.33 -2.10 16.77
N GLN A 122 0.90 -3.05 17.51
CA GLN A 122 2.08 -3.78 17.05
C GLN A 122 1.76 -4.60 15.80
N GLY A 123 0.62 -5.29 15.76
CA GLY A 123 0.18 -6.04 14.59
C GLY A 123 0.03 -5.15 13.35
N PHE A 124 -0.53 -3.95 13.50
CA PHE A 124 -0.62 -2.96 12.43
C PHE A 124 0.77 -2.56 11.90
N ARG A 125 1.69 -2.16 12.80
CA ARG A 125 3.04 -1.75 12.40
C ARG A 125 3.79 -2.85 11.67
N GLN A 126 3.66 -4.09 12.14
CA GLN A 126 4.27 -5.25 11.49
C GLN A 126 3.67 -5.53 10.11
N MET A 127 2.35 -5.41 9.96
CA MET A 127 1.68 -5.62 8.68
C MET A 127 2.12 -4.58 7.65
N VAL A 128 2.14 -3.30 8.01
CA VAL A 128 2.58 -2.23 7.11
C VAL A 128 4.06 -2.35 6.80
N SER A 129 4.91 -2.63 7.79
CA SER A 129 6.35 -2.89 7.56
C SER A 129 6.57 -4.07 6.62
N GLY A 130 5.82 -5.15 6.82
CA GLY A 130 5.85 -6.30 5.94
C GLY A 130 5.42 -5.96 4.51
N LEU A 131 4.38 -5.13 4.33
CA LEU A 131 3.93 -4.67 3.02
C LEU A 131 5.05 -3.94 2.27
N PHE A 132 5.71 -2.95 2.90
CA PHE A 132 6.81 -2.24 2.27
C PHE A 132 7.99 -3.16 1.97
N ARG A 133 8.36 -3.99 2.92
CA ARG A 133 9.42 -4.96 2.73
C ARG A 133 9.13 -5.95 1.61
N SER A 134 7.86 -6.34 1.43
CA SER A 134 7.47 -7.21 0.31
C SER A 134 7.65 -6.54 -1.05
N LYS A 135 7.41 -5.23 -1.15
CA LYS A 135 7.67 -4.46 -2.37
C LYS A 135 9.16 -4.39 -2.69
N TYR A 136 10.02 -4.06 -1.72
CA TYR A 136 11.48 -4.04 -1.91
C TYR A 136 12.06 -5.40 -2.35
N TYR A 137 11.52 -6.49 -1.83
CA TYR A 137 12.02 -7.84 -2.11
C TYR A 137 11.14 -8.62 -3.09
N ASN A 138 10.16 -7.97 -3.73
CA ASN A 138 9.20 -8.59 -4.65
C ASN A 138 8.58 -9.89 -4.09
N SER A 139 8.16 -9.84 -2.84
CA SER A 139 7.61 -10.97 -2.10
C SER A 139 6.22 -10.67 -1.56
N SER A 140 5.35 -11.66 -1.45
CA SER A 140 4.02 -11.48 -0.90
C SER A 140 3.99 -11.62 0.62
N ILE A 141 3.09 -10.87 1.26
CA ILE A 141 2.73 -11.06 2.66
C ILE A 141 1.47 -11.91 2.69
N ARG A 142 1.47 -12.94 3.52
CA ARG A 142 0.27 -13.72 3.82
C ARG A 142 -0.11 -13.57 5.28
N ILE A 143 -1.33 -13.13 5.53
CA ILE A 143 -1.90 -12.94 6.86
C ILE A 143 -3.06 -13.92 7.01
N ARG A 144 -3.11 -14.62 8.14
CA ARG A 144 -4.23 -15.49 8.51
C ARG A 144 -5.08 -14.80 9.57
N GLY A 145 -6.38 -14.95 9.48
CA GLY A 145 -7.35 -14.40 10.42
C GLY A 145 -8.78 -14.65 9.95
N HIS A 146 -9.75 -14.09 10.66
CA HIS A 146 -11.13 -14.14 10.22
C HIS A 146 -11.35 -13.23 9.01
N ALA A 147 -12.07 -13.70 7.99
CA ALA A 147 -12.27 -12.98 6.73
C ALA A 147 -12.81 -11.55 6.95
N LYS A 148 -13.72 -11.38 7.92
CA LYS A 148 -14.32 -10.08 8.27
C LYS A 148 -13.32 -9.09 8.85
N GLU A 149 -12.39 -9.56 9.68
CA GLU A 149 -11.32 -8.75 10.25
C GLU A 149 -10.25 -8.40 9.20
N LEU A 150 -9.92 -9.35 8.33
CA LEU A 150 -8.94 -9.12 7.27
C LEU A 150 -9.34 -7.99 6.33
N LEU A 151 -10.64 -7.82 6.04
CA LEU A 151 -11.12 -6.71 5.23
C LEU A 151 -11.00 -5.36 5.94
N LEU A 152 -11.24 -5.31 7.24
CA LEU A 152 -10.99 -4.10 8.03
C LEU A 152 -9.50 -3.73 8.00
N TRP A 153 -8.62 -4.72 8.12
CA TRP A 153 -7.18 -4.52 8.00
C TRP A 153 -6.77 -3.96 6.63
N ILE A 154 -7.36 -4.46 5.54
CA ILE A 154 -7.12 -3.90 4.20
C ILE A 154 -7.60 -2.45 4.15
N GLY A 155 -8.79 -2.16 4.69
CA GLY A 155 -9.34 -0.81 4.78
C GLY A 155 -8.37 0.14 5.48
N ILE A 156 -7.88 -0.26 6.65
CA ILE A 156 -6.91 0.51 7.41
C ILE A 156 -5.62 0.75 6.59
N VAL A 157 -5.07 -0.30 5.98
CA VAL A 157 -3.83 -0.16 5.20
C VAL A 157 -4.01 0.74 3.99
N GLN A 158 -5.13 0.62 3.29
CA GLN A 158 -5.37 1.46 2.11
C GLN A 158 -5.62 2.92 2.50
N THR A 159 -6.44 3.17 3.51
CA THR A 159 -6.86 4.54 3.87
C THR A 159 -5.79 5.37 4.60
N VAL A 160 -4.66 4.79 5.00
CA VAL A 160 -3.50 5.58 5.47
C VAL A 160 -2.65 6.16 4.34
N PHE A 161 -2.90 5.75 3.09
CA PHE A 161 -2.14 6.22 1.92
C PHE A 161 -2.99 7.13 1.05
N PRO A 162 -2.37 8.00 0.24
CA PRO A 162 -3.05 8.62 -0.89
C PRO A 162 -3.71 7.58 -1.79
N ILE A 163 -4.83 7.92 -2.41
CA ILE A 163 -5.63 7.00 -3.22
C ILE A 163 -4.78 6.33 -4.31
N GLU A 164 -3.92 7.07 -4.98
CA GLU A 164 -3.07 6.56 -6.07
C GLU A 164 -2.09 5.49 -5.57
N LEU A 165 -1.53 5.69 -4.38
CA LEU A 165 -0.63 4.73 -3.76
C LEU A 165 -1.39 3.49 -3.26
N ALA A 166 -2.55 3.68 -2.64
CA ALA A 166 -3.41 2.59 -2.21
C ALA A 166 -3.89 1.73 -3.39
N GLN A 167 -4.17 2.35 -4.54
CA GLN A 167 -4.54 1.66 -5.78
C GLN A 167 -3.40 0.83 -6.39
N SER A 168 -2.14 1.10 -6.04
CA SER A 168 -1.01 0.25 -6.45
C SER A 168 -0.88 -1.04 -5.64
N VAL A 169 -1.60 -1.16 -4.53
CA VAL A 169 -1.52 -2.31 -3.62
C VAL A 169 -2.53 -3.38 -4.01
N SER A 170 -2.07 -4.42 -4.67
CA SER A 170 -2.90 -5.60 -4.97
C SER A 170 -3.13 -6.44 -3.72
N PHE A 171 -4.33 -6.97 -3.57
CA PHE A 171 -4.65 -7.88 -2.47
C PHE A 171 -5.61 -8.98 -2.90
N LYS A 172 -5.54 -10.11 -2.19
CA LYS A 172 -6.43 -11.26 -2.36
C LYS A 172 -6.85 -11.77 -0.99
N VAL A 173 -8.14 -12.01 -0.79
CA VAL A 173 -8.67 -12.69 0.41
C VAL A 173 -9.29 -14.01 -0.03
N GLU A 174 -8.90 -15.09 0.63
CA GLU A 174 -9.41 -16.43 0.40
C GLU A 174 -10.04 -16.97 1.69
N ASN A 175 -11.30 -17.34 1.64
CA ASN A 175 -12.02 -18.02 2.70
C ASN A 175 -12.12 -19.50 2.37
N TYR A 176 -11.74 -20.37 3.31
CA TYR A 176 -11.69 -21.81 3.10
C TYR A 176 -12.86 -22.53 3.74
N SER A 177 -13.33 -23.60 3.12
CA SER A 177 -14.51 -24.39 3.55
C SER A 177 -14.29 -25.26 4.79
N ASN A 178 -13.10 -25.26 5.40
CA ASN A 178 -12.76 -26.13 6.53
C ASN A 178 -13.36 -25.75 7.89
N GLY A 179 -14.44 -24.98 7.91
CA GLY A 179 -15.33 -24.81 9.05
C GLY A 179 -14.84 -23.90 10.18
N MET A 180 -13.62 -23.38 10.14
CA MET A 180 -13.06 -22.55 11.20
C MET A 180 -13.21 -21.05 10.97
N GLY A 181 -13.87 -20.59 9.90
CA GLY A 181 -13.98 -19.18 9.53
C GLY A 181 -12.65 -18.52 9.23
N MET A 182 -11.60 -19.31 9.09
CA MET A 182 -10.25 -18.83 8.82
C MET A 182 -10.08 -18.49 7.35
N ALA A 183 -9.62 -17.29 7.10
CA ALA A 183 -9.26 -16.82 5.78
C ALA A 183 -7.76 -16.47 5.72
N SER A 184 -7.24 -16.32 4.53
CA SER A 184 -5.92 -15.73 4.33
C SER A 184 -6.00 -14.54 3.41
N ILE A 185 -5.24 -13.50 3.72
CA ILE A 185 -4.99 -12.37 2.84
C ILE A 185 -3.58 -12.48 2.27
N SER A 186 -3.43 -12.26 1.00
CA SER A 186 -2.13 -12.06 0.36
C SER A 186 -2.09 -10.65 -0.23
N ILE A 187 -1.09 -9.89 0.15
CA ILE A 187 -0.87 -8.53 -0.33
C ILE A 187 0.43 -8.53 -1.10
N SER A 188 0.41 -8.36 -2.40
CA SER A 188 1.54 -8.12 -3.31
C SER A 188 1.19 -8.48 -4.74
N ASP A 189 1.94 -7.94 -5.69
CA ASP A 189 1.85 -8.29 -7.11
C ASP A 189 2.40 -9.68 -7.44
N ASN A 190 3.28 -10.22 -6.59
CA ASN A 190 3.85 -11.55 -6.78
C ASN A 190 3.31 -12.53 -5.74
N ILE A 191 2.28 -13.29 -6.13
CA ILE A 191 1.55 -14.21 -5.25
C ILE A 191 2.30 -15.54 -5.04
N VAL A 192 3.32 -15.82 -5.82
CA VAL A 192 3.99 -17.13 -5.86
C VAL A 192 5.01 -17.31 -4.74
N ASP A 193 5.72 -16.24 -4.34
CA ASP A 193 6.77 -16.31 -3.32
C ASP A 193 6.31 -15.68 -2.00
N VAL A 194 5.80 -16.51 -1.09
CA VAL A 194 5.35 -16.07 0.25
C VAL A 194 6.53 -16.12 1.21
N ARG A 195 7.27 -15.01 1.34
CA ARG A 195 8.39 -14.90 2.30
C ARG A 195 7.96 -14.50 3.69
N TYR A 196 6.88 -13.72 3.79
CA TYR A 196 6.40 -13.21 5.07
C TYR A 196 5.04 -13.81 5.40
N ARG A 197 4.95 -14.44 6.56
CA ARG A 197 3.70 -14.99 7.09
C ARG A 197 3.43 -14.35 8.45
N PHE A 198 2.26 -13.75 8.56
CA PHE A 198 1.76 -13.22 9.82
C PHE A 198 0.54 -14.02 10.27
N SER A 199 0.38 -14.11 11.58
CA SER A 199 -0.88 -14.49 12.19
C SER A 199 -1.35 -13.33 13.04
N LEU A 200 -2.60 -12.92 12.92
CA LEU A 200 -3.18 -11.89 13.81
C LEU A 200 -3.22 -12.37 15.27
N GLU A 201 -3.12 -13.68 15.49
CA GLU A 201 -3.14 -14.33 16.81
C GLU A 201 -1.75 -14.82 17.28
N GLY A 202 -0.69 -14.55 16.50
CA GLY A 202 0.65 -15.13 16.71
C GLY A 202 1.72 -14.14 17.13
N ASP A 203 2.83 -14.67 17.64
CA ASP A 203 4.03 -13.89 17.91
C ASP A 203 4.72 -13.49 16.59
N ASN A 204 4.69 -12.19 16.30
CA ASN A 204 5.24 -11.58 15.10
C ASN A 204 6.53 -10.80 15.40
N SER A 205 7.27 -11.15 16.47
CA SER A 205 8.45 -10.42 16.97
C SER A 205 9.61 -10.26 15.96
N ASN A 206 9.62 -11.03 14.88
CA ASN A 206 10.73 -11.10 13.92
C ASN A 206 10.64 -10.11 12.74
N VAL A 207 9.65 -9.22 12.71
CA VAL A 207 9.50 -8.25 11.62
C VAL A 207 10.12 -6.93 12.03
N GLU A 208 11.13 -6.50 11.27
CA GLU A 208 11.72 -5.18 11.40
C GLU A 208 10.63 -4.10 11.20
N GLN A 209 10.53 -3.18 12.17
CA GLN A 209 9.56 -2.10 12.13
C GLN A 209 10.18 -0.83 11.56
N TYR A 210 9.53 -0.24 10.58
CA TYR A 210 9.92 1.06 10.05
C TYR A 210 9.37 2.21 10.90
N LYS A 211 10.14 3.29 11.02
CA LYS A 211 9.72 4.51 11.76
C LYS A 211 8.44 5.11 11.20
N PHE A 212 8.27 5.01 9.89
CA PHE A 212 7.09 5.45 9.17
C PHE A 212 5.79 4.80 9.69
N THR A 213 5.81 3.51 10.01
CA THR A 213 4.62 2.80 10.47
C THR A 213 4.06 3.32 11.79
N SER A 214 4.91 3.82 12.67
CA SER A 214 4.46 4.43 13.94
C SER A 214 3.71 5.76 13.70
N MET A 215 4.04 6.49 12.64
CA MET A 215 3.29 7.69 12.26
C MET A 215 1.92 7.32 11.69
N LEU A 216 1.84 6.29 10.87
CA LEU A 216 0.57 5.80 10.31
C LEU A 216 -0.38 5.32 11.42
N GLU A 217 0.14 4.56 12.40
CA GLU A 217 -0.63 4.12 13.56
C GLU A 217 -1.18 5.32 14.34
N ARG A 218 -0.34 6.32 14.62
CA ARG A 218 -0.77 7.54 15.32
C ARG A 218 -1.89 8.28 14.60
N HIS A 219 -1.91 8.26 13.30
CA HIS A 219 -2.96 8.91 12.52
C HIS A 219 -4.35 8.39 12.88
N TYR A 220 -4.51 7.08 13.11
CA TYR A 220 -5.78 6.50 13.55
C TYR A 220 -6.09 6.72 15.02
N LEU A 221 -5.06 6.68 15.88
CA LEU A 221 -5.25 6.83 17.32
C LEU A 221 -5.48 8.29 17.72
N VAL A 222 -4.74 9.20 17.10
CA VAL A 222 -4.81 10.65 17.32
C VAL A 222 -4.62 11.32 15.96
N PRO A 223 -5.69 11.81 15.31
CA PRO A 223 -5.58 12.50 14.03
C PRO A 223 -4.49 13.58 14.09
N SER A 224 -3.50 13.47 13.23
CA SER A 224 -2.37 14.38 13.23
C SER A 224 -2.15 14.98 11.85
N THR A 225 -1.87 16.30 11.81
CA THR A 225 -1.48 17.02 10.59
C THR A 225 -0.13 16.54 10.03
N ASN A 226 0.61 15.70 10.76
CA ASN A 226 1.93 15.24 10.33
C ASN A 226 1.85 14.28 9.13
N LEU A 227 0.83 13.44 9.05
CA LEU A 227 0.63 12.52 7.93
C LEU A 227 0.33 13.29 6.65
N GLU A 228 -0.63 14.23 6.71
CA GLU A 228 -0.97 15.08 5.56
C GLU A 228 0.24 15.91 5.11
N ALA A 229 0.97 16.51 6.06
CA ALA A 229 2.16 17.29 5.75
C ALA A 229 3.28 16.43 5.15
N PHE A 230 3.41 15.17 5.57
CA PHE A 230 4.33 14.22 4.96
C PHE A 230 3.93 13.89 3.53
N PHE A 231 2.67 13.53 3.28
CA PHE A 231 2.23 13.22 1.92
C PHE A 231 2.27 14.44 1.01
N LEU A 232 1.99 15.64 1.51
CA LEU A 232 2.21 16.87 0.74
C LEU A 232 3.69 17.04 0.35
N PHE A 233 4.62 16.77 1.25
CA PHE A 233 6.04 16.76 0.92
C PHE A 233 6.37 15.65 -0.10
N ALA A 234 5.79 14.47 0.07
CA ALA A 234 6.02 13.32 -0.79
C ALA A 234 5.54 13.53 -2.25
N THR A 235 4.58 14.44 -2.49
CA THR A 235 4.16 14.80 -3.87
C THR A 235 5.25 15.41 -4.72
N HIS A 236 6.35 15.87 -4.10
CA HIS A 236 7.51 16.39 -4.83
C HIS A 236 8.47 15.31 -5.34
N PHE A 237 8.17 14.04 -5.09
CA PHE A 237 8.90 12.89 -5.64
C PHE A 237 8.08 12.23 -6.75
N ASP A 238 8.79 11.56 -7.66
CA ASP A 238 8.10 10.73 -8.67
C ASP A 238 7.27 9.64 -7.98
N TYR A 239 6.08 9.37 -8.50
CA TYR A 239 5.17 8.40 -7.91
C TYR A 239 5.80 7.00 -7.77
N LYS A 240 6.56 6.56 -8.77
CA LYS A 240 7.25 5.27 -8.73
C LYS A 240 8.29 5.23 -7.62
N VAL A 241 9.02 6.33 -7.45
CA VAL A 241 9.99 6.47 -6.35
C VAL A 241 9.28 6.45 -4.99
N LEU A 242 8.15 7.13 -4.88
CA LEU A 242 7.34 7.11 -3.65
C LEU A 242 6.87 5.68 -3.33
N ASP A 243 6.38 4.95 -4.32
CA ASP A 243 5.90 3.58 -4.12
C ASP A 243 7.02 2.61 -3.68
N GLU A 244 8.22 2.77 -4.22
CA GLU A 244 9.36 1.88 -3.95
C GLU A 244 10.18 2.29 -2.72
N ARG A 245 10.23 3.58 -2.35
CA ARG A 245 11.19 4.15 -1.38
C ARG A 245 10.53 5.08 -0.35
N ILE A 246 9.29 4.82 0.03
CA ILE A 246 8.52 5.68 0.95
C ILE A 246 9.20 5.88 2.30
N GLU A 247 9.90 4.87 2.83
CA GLU A 247 10.61 4.96 4.11
C GLU A 247 11.80 5.91 4.01
N ASP A 248 12.52 5.89 2.90
CA ASP A 248 13.63 6.83 2.65
C ASP A 248 13.12 8.26 2.56
N ILE A 249 12.01 8.46 1.84
CA ILE A 249 11.36 9.78 1.72
C ILE A 249 10.88 10.26 3.09
N TYR A 250 10.34 9.35 3.91
CA TYR A 250 9.94 9.68 5.28
C TYR A 250 11.13 10.08 6.15
N ASN A 251 12.25 9.37 6.06
CA ASN A 251 13.47 9.73 6.78
C ASN A 251 14.00 11.11 6.37
N ILE A 252 14.00 11.42 5.07
CA ILE A 252 14.36 12.74 4.56
C ILE A 252 13.42 13.83 5.12
N TYR A 253 12.11 13.57 5.10
CA TYR A 253 11.10 14.48 5.64
C TYR A 253 11.33 14.77 7.13
N MET A 254 11.52 13.73 7.94
CA MET A 254 11.74 13.84 9.37
C MET A 254 13.00 14.62 9.70
N ILE A 255 14.12 14.30 9.05
CA ILE A 255 15.40 15.01 9.22
C ILE A 255 15.24 16.49 8.85
N SER A 256 14.51 16.79 7.78
CA SER A 256 14.30 18.17 7.36
C SER A 256 13.45 19.02 8.34
N ARG A 257 12.63 18.39 9.18
CA ARG A 257 11.66 19.07 10.05
C ARG A 257 12.05 19.14 11.53
N LEU A 258 12.63 18.07 12.05
CA LEU A 258 12.86 17.94 13.50
C LEU A 258 14.16 18.60 13.97
N GLY A 259 14.99 19.08 13.06
CA GLY A 259 16.34 19.48 13.41
C GLY A 259 17.23 18.26 13.65
N LEU A 260 18.49 18.50 14.00
CA LEU A 260 19.51 17.47 14.04
C LEU A 260 19.68 16.81 15.43
N GLY A 261 18.82 17.14 16.39
CA GLY A 261 19.02 16.75 17.79
C GLY A 261 18.92 15.24 18.06
N ASP A 262 18.12 14.52 17.27
CA ASP A 262 17.82 13.09 17.49
C ASP A 262 18.43 12.17 16.42
N TYR A 263 19.28 12.69 15.52
CA TYR A 263 19.88 11.95 14.43
C TYR A 263 21.40 11.93 14.51
N GLU A 264 21.99 10.79 14.19
CA GLU A 264 23.44 10.69 14.01
C GLU A 264 23.87 11.32 12.68
N TYR A 265 25.12 11.76 12.62
CA TYR A 265 25.70 12.32 11.38
C TYR A 265 25.56 11.38 10.17
N SER A 266 25.71 10.08 10.40
CA SER A 266 25.52 9.03 9.40
C SER A 266 24.11 9.04 8.79
N ASP A 267 23.08 9.18 9.62
CA ASP A 267 21.68 9.18 9.20
C ASP A 267 21.38 10.39 8.30
N VAL A 268 21.86 11.56 8.70
CA VAL A 268 21.69 12.81 7.94
C VAL A 268 22.43 12.74 6.61
N LYS A 269 23.64 12.16 6.62
CA LYS A 269 24.41 11.97 5.38
C LYS A 269 23.68 11.05 4.43
N VAL A 270 23.21 9.88 4.90
CA VAL A 270 22.47 8.92 4.08
C VAL A 270 21.20 9.57 3.51
N ALA A 271 20.46 10.35 4.32
CA ALA A 271 19.26 11.04 3.83
C ALA A 271 19.58 12.05 2.72
N PHE A 272 20.69 12.78 2.81
CA PHE A 272 21.11 13.74 1.77
C PHE A 272 21.60 13.02 0.50
N ASP A 273 22.39 11.97 0.66
CA ASP A 273 22.85 11.15 -0.49
C ASP A 273 21.62 10.55 -1.22
N THR A 274 20.62 10.06 -0.47
CA THR A 274 19.36 9.57 -1.01
C THR A 274 18.56 10.68 -1.70
N LEU A 275 18.49 11.86 -1.08
CA LEU A 275 17.79 13.00 -1.67
C LEU A 275 18.47 13.50 -2.97
N GLU A 276 19.80 13.41 -3.06
CA GLU A 276 20.51 13.69 -4.31
C GLU A 276 20.13 12.71 -5.43
N GLU A 277 19.96 11.44 -5.08
CA GLU A 277 19.61 10.37 -6.02
C GLU A 277 18.17 10.46 -6.53
N ILE A 278 17.19 10.57 -5.59
CA ILE A 278 15.77 10.41 -5.92
C ILE A 278 14.96 11.69 -5.85
N GLY A 279 15.50 12.77 -5.26
CA GLY A 279 14.75 13.99 -5.00
C GLY A 279 14.59 14.88 -6.23
N SER A 280 13.37 15.37 -6.46
CA SER A 280 13.15 16.46 -7.41
C SER A 280 13.84 17.75 -6.95
N LYS A 281 13.98 18.70 -7.86
CA LYS A 281 14.51 20.04 -7.53
C LYS A 281 13.71 20.69 -6.41
N GLU A 282 12.40 20.57 -6.42
CA GLU A 282 11.53 21.16 -5.41
C GLU A 282 11.68 20.46 -4.06
N ALA A 283 11.79 19.13 -4.03
CA ALA A 283 12.09 18.40 -2.80
C ALA A 283 13.44 18.85 -2.20
N LYS A 284 14.49 18.96 -3.00
CA LYS A 284 15.81 19.47 -2.59
C LYS A 284 15.71 20.90 -2.03
N ARG A 285 14.97 21.77 -2.73
CA ARG A 285 14.75 23.16 -2.30
C ARG A 285 14.05 23.24 -0.95
N ILE A 286 12.99 22.47 -0.74
CA ILE A 286 12.23 22.44 0.52
C ILE A 286 13.12 21.97 1.67
N VAL A 287 13.88 20.88 1.46
CA VAL A 287 14.78 20.36 2.50
C VAL A 287 15.84 21.39 2.86
N ILE A 288 16.50 22.02 1.88
CA ILE A 288 17.49 23.07 2.10
C ILE A 288 16.90 24.21 2.93
N LEU A 289 15.73 24.73 2.53
CA LEU A 289 15.08 25.84 3.24
C LEU A 289 14.73 25.49 4.69
N ASN A 290 14.30 24.26 4.94
CA ASN A 290 14.01 23.81 6.30
C ASN A 290 15.31 23.67 7.12
N MET A 291 16.37 23.11 6.54
CA MET A 291 17.65 22.92 7.21
C MET A 291 18.37 24.25 7.49
N LEU A 292 18.25 25.24 6.61
CA LEU A 292 18.79 26.59 6.85
C LEU A 292 18.16 27.24 8.09
N LYS A 293 16.90 26.97 8.40
CA LYS A 293 16.26 27.46 9.64
C LYS A 293 16.83 26.81 10.90
N VAL A 294 17.48 25.67 10.78
CA VAL A 294 18.10 24.93 11.90
C VAL A 294 19.53 25.40 12.15
N ILE A 295 20.22 25.90 11.12
CA ILE A 295 21.64 26.33 11.20
C ILE A 295 21.87 27.32 12.31
N ASP A 296 20.96 28.27 12.52
CA ASP A 296 21.07 29.29 13.58
C ASP A 296 21.06 28.71 15.00
N LYS A 297 20.70 27.44 15.15
CA LYS A 297 20.64 26.73 16.43
C LYS A 297 21.83 25.82 16.69
N LEU A 298 22.74 25.69 15.72
CA LEU A 298 23.90 24.80 15.82
C LEU A 298 25.03 25.49 16.61
N THR A 299 25.41 24.92 17.76
CA THR A 299 26.36 25.56 18.71
C THR A 299 27.50 24.67 19.18
N THR A 300 27.56 23.38 18.80
CA THR A 300 28.55 22.41 19.27
C THR A 300 29.51 21.94 18.17
N GLU A 301 30.59 21.22 18.52
CA GLU A 301 31.51 20.61 17.53
C GLU A 301 30.82 19.59 16.63
N ILE A 302 29.85 18.85 17.15
CA ILE A 302 29.03 17.93 16.36
C ILE A 302 28.23 18.75 15.34
N ASP A 303 27.70 19.86 15.76
CA ASP A 303 26.93 20.77 14.91
C ASP A 303 27.75 21.32 13.73
N ILE A 304 29.06 21.54 13.91
CA ILE A 304 29.94 21.98 12.82
C ILE A 304 30.03 20.95 11.70
N LYS A 305 30.03 19.64 12.01
CA LYS A 305 29.99 18.58 11.00
C LYS A 305 28.69 18.59 10.22
N PHE A 306 27.57 18.74 10.92
CA PHE A 306 26.25 18.89 10.30
C PHE A 306 26.19 20.16 9.44
N PHE A 307 26.68 21.27 9.95
CA PHE A 307 26.73 22.52 9.20
C PHE A 307 27.49 22.33 7.87
N LYS A 308 28.68 21.73 7.88
CA LYS A 308 29.45 21.44 6.67
C LYS A 308 28.69 20.54 5.70
N LEU A 309 27.95 19.53 6.22
CA LEU A 309 27.16 18.63 5.41
C LEU A 309 26.00 19.37 4.73
N ILE A 310 25.25 20.17 5.48
CA ILE A 310 24.11 20.97 4.97
C ILE A 310 24.60 21.96 3.91
N ILE A 311 25.65 22.71 4.19
CA ILE A 311 26.21 23.69 3.26
C ILE A 311 26.74 23.00 2.00
N GLY A 312 27.48 21.90 2.15
CA GLY A 312 27.97 21.11 1.01
C GLY A 312 26.85 20.59 0.11
N PHE A 313 25.78 20.06 0.71
CA PHE A 313 24.58 19.63 -0.02
C PHE A 313 23.90 20.81 -0.73
N SER A 314 23.70 21.93 -0.01
CA SER A 314 23.06 23.12 -0.56
C SER A 314 23.80 23.69 -1.76
N PHE A 315 25.16 23.70 -1.74
CA PHE A 315 25.95 24.13 -2.88
C PHE A 315 25.81 23.21 -4.08
N ARG A 316 25.83 21.88 -3.89
CA ARG A 316 25.66 20.92 -4.98
C ARG A 316 24.26 21.04 -5.62
N ALA A 317 23.23 21.12 -4.82
CA ALA A 317 21.85 21.28 -5.30
C ALA A 317 21.63 22.62 -6.00
N ALA A 318 22.21 23.73 -5.51
CA ALA A 318 22.13 25.04 -6.14
C ALA A 318 22.83 25.02 -7.51
N LYS A 319 24.00 24.42 -7.64
CA LYS A 319 24.72 24.27 -8.90
C LYS A 319 23.95 23.43 -9.91
N GLU A 320 23.30 22.38 -9.47
CA GLU A 320 22.40 21.57 -10.33
C GLU A 320 21.21 22.39 -10.84
N MET A 321 20.61 23.21 -9.98
CA MET A 321 19.51 24.11 -10.38
C MET A 321 19.98 25.19 -11.38
N GLU A 322 21.14 25.78 -11.17
CA GLU A 322 21.70 26.81 -12.06
C GLU A 322 22.07 26.26 -13.45
N SER A 323 22.67 25.06 -13.53
CA SER A 323 23.04 24.43 -14.79
C SER A 323 21.82 24.11 -15.69
N LEU A 324 20.67 23.88 -15.08
CA LEU A 324 19.43 23.61 -15.81
C LEU A 324 18.75 24.90 -16.31
N PHE A 325 18.85 26.00 -15.57
CA PHE A 325 18.41 27.32 -16.07
C PHE A 325 19.16 27.73 -17.33
N ILE A 326 20.47 27.45 -17.39
CA ILE A 326 21.28 27.74 -18.56
C ILE A 326 20.89 26.86 -19.76
N ASN A 327 20.59 25.59 -19.51
CA ASN A 327 20.20 24.65 -20.58
C ASN A 327 18.77 24.86 -21.10
N GLU A 328 17.88 25.47 -20.32
CA GLU A 328 16.52 25.80 -20.76
C GLU A 328 16.46 27.16 -21.53
N MET A 329 17.50 27.97 -21.43
CA MET A 329 17.58 29.26 -22.10
C MET A 329 18.42 29.21 -23.41
N CYS A 330 19.10 28.12 -23.69
CA CYS A 330 19.82 27.87 -24.94
C CYS A 330 19.07 26.91 -25.84
#